data_e026a3d51c2c574e2901f18ff3f5b9d5
#
_entry.id   e026a3d51c2c574e2901f18ff3f5b9d5
#
_cell.length_a   1.000
_cell.length_b   1.000
_cell.length_c   1.000
_cell.angle_alpha   90.00
_cell.angle_beta   90.00
_cell.angle_gamma   90.00
#
_symmetry.space_group_name_H-M   'P 1'
#
loop_
_entity.id
_entity.type
_entity.pdbx_description
1 polymer ?
#
loop_
_entity_poly.entity_id
_entity_poly.type
_entity_poly.pdbx_seq_one_letter_code
_entity_poly.pdbx_strand_id
1 'polypeptide(L)'
;MKQLVAGFLGALVVCIALIAPVQAEVRKDTLALQDNYPKTYVVVKGDTLWDISGMFLKSPWKWPQLWGYNQQIDNPHLIYPGDVLTLKWVDGQPRLVLNDGIIRLSPKAKVTRLKDAIPAIPLKDINSFLSDNIVMDSDELTAAPYVVGGTTQRIVAGAGDRVYARGTLVGDYSRQNIYRPAKEYIDPVTSEHLGFEMFKIGDAVVAKKKGDIISLDLRKTREEVSALDRVYPSPKESIQSIFYPKAPDDDIDGRILSVLRGVRQAGQYDVVAINQGVREGLAPGHVLTIFRAGEVLKDPLTKEMIILPSEESGLMMIFKAYDKVSYALILKATDIVSIGDEVHSPE
;
A
#
# COMPACT_ATOMS: atom_id res chain seq x y z
N MET A 1 50.21 -32.55 72.07
CA MET A 1 51.34 -32.25 71.16
C MET A 1 51.19 -33.11 69.93
N LYS A 2 51.04 -32.59 68.84
CA LYS A 2 51.02 -32.98 67.41
C LYS A 2 49.72 -32.50 66.73
N GLN A 3 49.89 -31.44 66.03
CA GLN A 3 48.91 -30.86 65.12
C GLN A 3 48.78 -31.74 63.89
N LEU A 4 47.56 -31.98 63.46
CA LEU A 4 47.26 -32.54 62.14
C LEU A 4 46.59 -31.47 61.35
N VAL A 5 47.29 -31.05 60.29
CA VAL A 5 46.78 -30.13 59.24
C VAL A 5 46.09 -30.96 58.17
N ALA A 6 44.78 -30.80 58.04
CA ALA A 6 43.99 -31.43 56.97
C ALA A 6 43.89 -30.44 55.83
N GLY A 7 44.52 -30.76 54.70
CA GLY A 7 44.42 -29.99 53.47
C GLY A 7 43.07 -30.25 52.73
N PHE A 8 42.38 -29.17 52.41
CA PHE A 8 41.19 -29.21 51.55
C PHE A 8 41.61 -29.01 50.10
N LEU A 9 41.54 -30.08 49.30
CA LEU A 9 41.65 -29.99 47.83
C LEU A 9 40.31 -29.61 47.27
N GLY A 10 40.14 -28.34 46.83
CA GLY A 10 38.97 -27.88 46.09
C GLY A 10 39.10 -28.28 44.62
N ALA A 11 38.22 -29.17 44.17
CA ALA A 11 38.10 -29.50 42.75
C ALA A 11 37.31 -28.41 42.01
N LEU A 12 38.01 -27.64 41.16
CA LEU A 12 37.40 -26.68 40.26
C LEU A 12 36.81 -27.41 39.04
N VAL A 13 35.50 -27.60 39.03
CA VAL A 13 34.78 -28.12 37.85
C VAL A 13 34.56 -26.98 36.89
N VAL A 14 35.34 -26.96 35.81
CA VAL A 14 35.15 -26.05 34.69
C VAL A 14 34.06 -26.59 33.79
N CYS A 15 32.84 -26.05 33.92
CA CYS A 15 31.75 -26.26 32.94
C CYS A 15 32.09 -25.54 31.62
N ILE A 16 32.64 -26.25 30.67
CA ILE A 16 32.75 -25.78 29.28
C ILE A 16 31.35 -25.90 28.67
N ALA A 17 30.60 -24.80 28.64
CA ALA A 17 29.39 -24.70 27.88
C ALA A 17 29.75 -24.79 26.36
N LEU A 18 29.39 -25.91 25.75
CA LEU A 18 29.42 -26.08 24.30
C LEU A 18 28.36 -25.14 23.69
N ILE A 19 28.82 -23.95 23.26
CA ILE A 19 28.03 -23.07 22.42
C ILE A 19 28.01 -23.73 21.04
N ALA A 20 26.97 -24.50 20.73
CA ALA A 20 26.70 -24.94 19.38
C ALA A 20 26.39 -23.69 18.55
N PRO A 21 27.03 -23.51 17.38
CA PRO A 21 26.65 -22.44 16.48
C PRO A 21 25.19 -22.71 16.03
N VAL A 22 24.29 -21.81 16.39
CA VAL A 22 22.97 -21.75 15.74
C VAL A 22 23.26 -21.38 14.29
N GLN A 23 23.30 -22.39 13.43
CA GLN A 23 23.21 -22.19 12.00
C GLN A 23 21.80 -21.66 11.74
N ALA A 24 21.68 -20.36 11.57
CA ALA A 24 20.52 -19.78 10.92
C ALA A 24 20.47 -20.42 9.53
N GLU A 25 19.59 -21.38 9.32
CA GLU A 25 19.19 -21.81 7.99
C GLU A 25 18.65 -20.55 7.30
N VAL A 26 19.45 -20.03 6.38
CA VAL A 26 18.95 -19.09 5.37
C VAL A 26 17.85 -19.87 4.63
N ARG A 27 16.58 -19.66 5.03
CA ARG A 27 15.44 -20.15 4.26
C ARG A 27 15.64 -19.54 2.87
N LYS A 28 16.09 -20.35 1.93
CA LYS A 28 15.97 -20.02 0.52
C LYS A 28 14.50 -19.84 0.26
N ASP A 29 14.07 -18.61 0.07
CA ASP A 29 12.70 -18.25 -0.26
C ASP A 29 12.38 -18.86 -1.64
N THR A 30 11.96 -20.13 -1.64
CA THR A 30 11.67 -20.90 -2.85
C THR A 30 10.32 -20.43 -3.38
N LEU A 31 10.31 -19.96 -4.63
CA LEU A 31 9.09 -19.59 -5.31
C LEU A 31 8.17 -20.82 -5.45
N ALA A 32 7.02 -20.78 -4.76
CA ALA A 32 6.01 -21.81 -4.87
C ALA A 32 5.18 -21.61 -6.14
N LEU A 33 5.23 -22.59 -7.06
CA LEU A 33 4.44 -22.55 -8.28
C LEU A 33 3.00 -23.04 -8.04
N GLN A 34 2.08 -22.56 -8.86
CA GLN A 34 0.72 -23.10 -8.95
C GLN A 34 0.77 -24.57 -9.42
N ASP A 35 -0.21 -25.38 -9.03
CA ASP A 35 -0.23 -26.80 -9.40
C ASP A 35 -0.44 -27.01 -10.91
N ASN A 36 -1.15 -26.06 -11.56
CA ASN A 36 -1.48 -26.12 -13.00
C ASN A 36 -0.88 -24.91 -13.77
N TYR A 37 0.37 -24.54 -13.48
CA TYR A 37 1.00 -23.42 -14.17
C TYR A 37 1.25 -23.72 -15.67
N PRO A 38 1.08 -22.74 -16.57
CA PRO A 38 1.38 -22.91 -17.99
C PRO A 38 2.90 -22.92 -18.23
N LYS A 39 3.37 -23.71 -19.20
CA LYS A 39 4.80 -23.67 -19.61
C LYS A 39 5.16 -22.39 -20.35
N THR A 40 4.20 -21.86 -21.11
CA THR A 40 4.33 -20.64 -21.91
C THR A 40 3.07 -19.82 -21.79
N TYR A 41 3.21 -18.50 -21.84
CA TYR A 41 2.10 -17.57 -21.84
C TYR A 41 2.31 -16.46 -22.86
N VAL A 42 1.26 -16.11 -23.60
CA VAL A 42 1.27 -14.99 -24.55
C VAL A 42 0.58 -13.81 -23.88
N VAL A 43 1.32 -12.72 -23.70
CA VAL A 43 0.82 -11.52 -23.06
C VAL A 43 -0.33 -10.92 -23.89
N VAL A 44 -1.45 -10.61 -23.24
CA VAL A 44 -2.61 -9.98 -23.87
C VAL A 44 -2.79 -8.54 -23.38
N LYS A 45 -3.54 -7.77 -24.15
CA LYS A 45 -3.84 -6.38 -23.77
C LYS A 45 -4.73 -6.36 -22.53
N GLY A 46 -4.26 -5.68 -21.51
CA GLY A 46 -4.96 -5.54 -20.23
C GLY A 46 -4.35 -6.35 -19.10
N ASP A 47 -3.42 -7.27 -19.43
CA ASP A 47 -2.65 -7.97 -18.41
C ASP A 47 -1.82 -7.00 -17.57
N THR A 48 -1.53 -7.43 -16.35
CA THR A 48 -0.51 -6.84 -15.49
C THR A 48 0.54 -7.89 -15.14
N LEU A 49 1.71 -7.47 -14.66
CA LEU A 49 2.72 -8.41 -14.15
C LEU A 49 2.19 -9.20 -12.95
N TRP A 50 1.32 -8.60 -12.16
CA TRP A 50 0.64 -9.25 -11.06
C TRP A 50 -0.26 -10.41 -11.55
N ASP A 51 -1.13 -10.15 -12.53
CA ASP A 51 -2.04 -11.15 -13.08
C ASP A 51 -1.30 -12.32 -13.71
N ILE A 52 -0.28 -12.00 -14.53
CA ILE A 52 0.57 -13.03 -15.16
C ILE A 52 1.25 -13.88 -14.07
N SER A 53 1.82 -13.24 -13.06
CA SER A 53 2.50 -13.97 -11.98
C SER A 53 1.55 -14.87 -11.19
N GLY A 54 0.29 -14.46 -11.00
CA GLY A 54 -0.74 -15.26 -10.38
C GLY A 54 -1.06 -16.56 -11.10
N MET A 55 -0.76 -16.66 -12.40
CA MET A 55 -0.90 -17.92 -13.16
C MET A 55 0.25 -18.90 -12.87
N PHE A 56 1.40 -18.40 -12.45
CA PHE A 56 2.60 -19.22 -12.22
C PHE A 56 2.88 -19.44 -10.73
N LEU A 57 2.62 -18.46 -9.88
CA LEU A 57 2.98 -18.46 -8.45
C LEU A 57 1.75 -18.58 -7.56
N LYS A 58 1.87 -19.32 -6.46
CA LYS A 58 0.90 -19.30 -5.36
C LYS A 58 0.88 -17.91 -4.69
N SER A 59 2.04 -17.24 -4.65
CA SER A 59 2.21 -15.89 -4.14
C SER A 59 2.55 -14.91 -5.27
N PRO A 60 1.56 -14.29 -5.95
CA PRO A 60 1.78 -13.41 -7.11
C PRO A 60 2.69 -12.22 -6.82
N TRP A 61 2.72 -11.72 -5.59
CA TRP A 61 3.54 -10.60 -5.17
C TRP A 61 5.05 -10.86 -5.25
N LYS A 62 5.46 -12.14 -5.34
CA LYS A 62 6.85 -12.55 -5.56
C LYS A 62 7.27 -12.44 -7.05
N TRP A 63 6.48 -11.77 -7.90
CA TRP A 63 6.79 -11.59 -9.31
C TRP A 63 8.17 -10.97 -9.58
N PRO A 64 8.72 -10.04 -8.75
CA PRO A 64 10.06 -9.53 -9.02
C PRO A 64 11.13 -10.61 -8.97
N GLN A 65 10.94 -11.62 -8.11
CA GLN A 65 11.87 -12.77 -8.02
C GLN A 65 11.70 -13.70 -9.23
N LEU A 66 10.45 -13.96 -9.65
CA LEU A 66 10.17 -14.79 -10.83
C LEU A 66 10.76 -14.16 -12.12
N TRP A 67 10.78 -12.82 -12.18
CA TRP A 67 11.23 -12.04 -13.32
C TRP A 67 12.73 -11.74 -13.32
N GLY A 68 13.40 -11.74 -12.17
CA GLY A 68 14.73 -11.17 -11.89
C GLY A 68 15.93 -11.63 -12.71
N TYR A 69 15.75 -12.47 -13.77
CA TYR A 69 16.84 -13.00 -14.57
C TYR A 69 16.86 -12.52 -16.03
N ASN A 70 15.99 -11.60 -16.39
CA ASN A 70 15.98 -11.05 -17.74
C ASN A 70 17.00 -9.92 -17.86
N GLN A 71 18.29 -10.26 -17.93
CA GLN A 71 19.40 -9.30 -18.11
C GLN A 71 19.27 -8.41 -19.36
N GLN A 72 18.40 -8.79 -20.29
CA GLN A 72 18.10 -8.05 -21.53
C GLN A 72 17.07 -6.94 -21.28
N ILE A 73 16.39 -6.95 -20.16
CA ILE A 73 15.34 -6.00 -19.81
C ILE A 73 15.73 -5.34 -18.50
N ASP A 74 16.44 -4.21 -18.59
CA ASP A 74 16.80 -3.36 -17.44
C ASP A 74 15.55 -2.88 -16.67
N ASN A 75 14.38 -2.98 -17.32
CA ASN A 75 13.09 -2.56 -16.76
C ASN A 75 12.03 -3.64 -17.02
N PRO A 76 11.53 -4.34 -15.99
CA PRO A 76 10.48 -5.35 -16.12
C PRO A 76 9.16 -4.83 -16.70
N HIS A 77 9.00 -3.51 -16.81
CA HIS A 77 7.84 -2.88 -17.43
C HIS A 77 7.89 -2.86 -18.98
N LEU A 78 8.96 -3.35 -19.60
CA LEU A 78 9.08 -3.40 -21.06
C LEU A 78 8.53 -4.75 -21.63
N ILE A 79 7.36 -5.17 -21.15
CA ILE A 79 6.60 -6.29 -21.69
C ILE A 79 5.39 -5.73 -22.43
N TYR A 80 5.15 -6.29 -23.62
CA TYR A 80 4.12 -5.79 -24.50
C TYR A 80 3.12 -6.90 -24.87
N PRO A 81 1.85 -6.55 -25.12
CA PRO A 81 0.89 -7.50 -25.68
C PRO A 81 1.42 -8.18 -26.95
N GLY A 82 1.44 -9.50 -26.94
CA GLY A 82 1.99 -10.34 -27.99
C GLY A 82 3.36 -10.96 -27.66
N ASP A 83 4.01 -10.53 -26.60
CA ASP A 83 5.24 -11.16 -26.10
C ASP A 83 4.95 -12.57 -25.57
N VAL A 84 5.90 -13.48 -25.78
CA VAL A 84 5.78 -14.87 -25.31
C VAL A 84 6.71 -15.09 -24.13
N LEU A 85 6.12 -15.37 -22.99
CA LEU A 85 6.82 -15.69 -21.76
C LEU A 85 6.94 -17.20 -21.60
N THR A 86 8.13 -17.69 -21.25
CA THR A 86 8.39 -19.11 -21.03
C THR A 86 8.99 -19.33 -19.66
N LEU A 87 8.41 -20.26 -18.89
CA LEU A 87 8.97 -20.66 -17.60
C LEU A 87 10.20 -21.53 -17.84
N LYS A 88 11.34 -21.11 -17.30
CA LYS A 88 12.61 -21.86 -17.30
C LYS A 88 13.14 -22.01 -15.90
N TRP A 89 13.91 -23.06 -15.67
CA TRP A 89 14.62 -23.27 -14.42
C TRP A 89 16.07 -22.79 -14.56
N VAL A 90 16.47 -21.82 -13.75
CA VAL A 90 17.80 -21.25 -13.72
C VAL A 90 18.32 -21.36 -12.29
N ASP A 91 19.45 -22.06 -12.10
CA ASP A 91 20.07 -22.30 -10.78
C ASP A 91 19.06 -22.91 -9.76
N GLY A 92 18.19 -23.79 -10.23
CA GLY A 92 17.18 -24.47 -9.41
C GLY A 92 15.99 -23.58 -9.01
N GLN A 93 15.88 -22.37 -9.57
CA GLN A 93 14.77 -21.44 -9.33
C GLN A 93 13.93 -21.27 -10.61
N PRO A 94 12.59 -21.20 -10.51
CA PRO A 94 11.74 -20.88 -11.65
C PRO A 94 11.94 -19.41 -12.06
N ARG A 95 12.02 -19.17 -13.37
CA ARG A 95 12.17 -17.85 -13.98
C ARG A 95 11.29 -17.72 -15.20
N LEU A 96 10.61 -16.59 -15.35
CA LEU A 96 9.94 -16.22 -16.59
C LEU A 96 10.92 -15.53 -17.51
N VAL A 97 11.12 -16.07 -18.68
CA VAL A 97 12.04 -15.56 -19.70
C VAL A 97 11.22 -15.14 -20.91
N LEU A 98 11.48 -13.91 -21.38
CA LEU A 98 10.95 -13.45 -22.66
C LEU A 98 11.56 -14.31 -23.79
N ASN A 99 10.73 -14.94 -24.59
CA ASN A 99 11.19 -15.70 -25.74
C ASN A 99 11.38 -14.71 -26.89
N ASP A 100 12.60 -14.23 -27.08
CA ASP A 100 12.98 -13.46 -28.27
C ASP A 100 12.91 -14.40 -29.49
N GLY A 101 11.70 -14.62 -29.98
CA GLY A 101 11.52 -15.20 -31.29
C GLY A 101 12.31 -14.34 -32.27
N ILE A 102 13.24 -14.95 -33.03
CA ILE A 102 14.01 -14.29 -34.08
C ILE A 102 13.01 -13.59 -35.00
N ILE A 103 12.75 -12.29 -34.74
CA ILE A 103 11.97 -11.48 -35.67
C ILE A 103 12.87 -11.24 -36.85
N ARG A 104 12.70 -12.02 -37.91
CA ARG A 104 13.26 -11.70 -39.22
C ARG A 104 12.56 -10.41 -39.68
N LEU A 105 13.24 -9.29 -39.47
CA LEU A 105 12.81 -8.00 -40.00
C LEU A 105 12.82 -8.06 -41.51
N SER A 106 11.66 -8.24 -42.10
CA SER A 106 11.47 -7.95 -43.53
C SER A 106 11.54 -6.42 -43.71
N PRO A 107 12.18 -5.88 -44.77
CA PRO A 107 12.42 -4.44 -44.91
C PRO A 107 11.17 -3.70 -45.41
N LYS A 108 10.05 -3.87 -44.78
CA LYS A 108 8.87 -3.01 -44.92
C LYS A 108 8.69 -2.24 -43.62
N ALA A 109 8.97 -0.95 -43.65
CA ALA A 109 8.70 -0.05 -42.56
C ALA A 109 7.20 -0.13 -42.21
N LYS A 110 6.86 -0.91 -41.21
CA LYS A 110 5.54 -0.95 -40.60
C LYS A 110 5.56 0.06 -39.48
N VAL A 111 4.93 1.21 -39.67
CA VAL A 111 4.65 2.16 -38.59
C VAL A 111 3.68 1.43 -37.65
N THR A 112 4.22 0.72 -36.68
CA THR A 112 3.45 0.16 -35.57
C THR A 112 3.38 1.28 -34.54
N ARG A 113 2.17 1.70 -34.15
CA ARG A 113 2.02 2.51 -32.94
C ARG A 113 2.73 1.77 -31.82
N LEU A 114 3.58 2.47 -31.09
CA LEU A 114 4.19 1.93 -29.88
C LEU A 114 3.05 1.39 -29.02
N LYS A 115 3.03 0.07 -28.81
CA LYS A 115 2.11 -0.55 -27.87
C LYS A 115 2.57 -0.10 -26.50
N ASP A 116 1.65 0.30 -25.65
CA ASP A 116 1.98 0.61 -24.27
C ASP A 116 2.39 -0.70 -23.56
N ALA A 117 3.46 -0.65 -22.78
CA ALA A 117 3.90 -1.76 -21.96
C ALA A 117 2.83 -2.09 -20.89
N ILE A 118 2.75 -3.33 -20.47
CA ILE A 118 1.83 -3.72 -19.41
C ILE A 118 2.31 -3.16 -18.06
N PRO A 119 1.41 -2.64 -17.21
CA PRO A 119 1.79 -2.15 -15.88
C PRO A 119 2.08 -3.33 -14.92
N ALA A 120 2.83 -3.05 -13.87
CA ALA A 120 3.06 -4.03 -12.79
C ALA A 120 1.77 -4.36 -12.03
N ILE A 121 0.93 -3.35 -11.83
CA ILE A 121 -0.38 -3.41 -11.18
C ILE A 121 -1.37 -2.50 -11.92
N PRO A 122 -2.69 -2.65 -11.73
CA PRO A 122 -3.69 -1.84 -12.42
C PRO A 122 -3.73 -0.39 -11.89
N LEU A 123 -2.73 0.44 -12.24
CA LEU A 123 -2.58 1.81 -11.76
C LEU A 123 -3.78 2.71 -12.05
N LYS A 124 -4.54 2.42 -13.13
CA LYS A 124 -5.75 3.21 -13.48
C LYS A 124 -6.77 3.22 -12.34
N ASP A 125 -6.83 2.14 -11.55
CA ASP A 125 -7.83 1.98 -10.50
C ASP A 125 -7.45 2.75 -9.23
N ILE A 126 -6.14 3.04 -9.03
CA ILE A 126 -5.64 3.81 -7.88
C ILE A 126 -5.31 5.27 -8.20
N ASN A 127 -5.19 5.66 -9.48
CA ASN A 127 -4.79 7.02 -9.87
C ASN A 127 -5.66 8.12 -9.24
N SER A 128 -6.97 7.89 -9.11
CA SER A 128 -7.88 8.83 -8.46
C SER A 128 -7.64 8.95 -6.95
N PHE A 129 -7.14 7.90 -6.29
CA PHE A 129 -6.88 7.88 -4.86
C PHE A 129 -5.49 8.41 -4.48
N LEU A 130 -4.53 8.25 -5.40
CA LEU A 130 -3.16 8.69 -5.17
C LEU A 130 -3.06 10.21 -4.92
N SER A 131 -3.90 11.01 -5.57
CA SER A 131 -3.85 12.47 -5.52
C SER A 131 -4.96 13.11 -4.71
N ASP A 132 -5.97 12.36 -4.27
CA ASP A 132 -7.25 12.96 -3.90
C ASP A 132 -7.47 13.00 -2.39
N ASN A 133 -7.18 11.91 -1.69
CA ASN A 133 -7.39 11.84 -0.26
C ASN A 133 -6.06 11.82 0.49
N ILE A 134 -6.05 12.48 1.64
CA ILE A 134 -4.91 12.45 2.57
C ILE A 134 -5.43 12.13 3.96
N VAL A 135 -4.52 11.69 4.83
CA VAL A 135 -4.76 11.60 6.27
C VAL A 135 -3.97 12.71 6.93
N MET A 136 -4.63 13.47 7.80
CA MET A 136 -4.00 14.47 8.66
C MET A 136 -4.17 14.05 10.10
N ASP A 137 -3.15 14.27 10.92
CA ASP A 137 -3.31 14.17 12.36
C ASP A 137 -4.06 15.39 12.94
N SER A 138 -4.40 15.33 14.24
CA SER A 138 -5.14 16.39 14.92
C SER A 138 -4.38 17.71 14.96
N ASP A 139 -3.07 17.67 15.14
CA ASP A 139 -2.22 18.86 15.24
C ASP A 139 -2.08 19.52 13.87
N GLU A 140 -1.85 18.72 12.81
CA GLU A 140 -1.83 19.21 11.43
C GLU A 140 -3.17 19.82 11.03
N LEU A 141 -4.28 19.16 11.34
CA LEU A 141 -5.62 19.66 11.05
C LEU A 141 -5.91 20.99 11.75
N THR A 142 -5.49 21.12 13.01
CA THR A 142 -5.68 22.34 13.80
C THR A 142 -4.80 23.48 13.29
N ALA A 143 -3.56 23.19 12.91
CA ALA A 143 -2.60 24.16 12.39
C ALA A 143 -2.89 24.61 10.95
N ALA A 144 -3.58 23.78 10.16
CA ALA A 144 -3.86 24.07 8.75
C ALA A 144 -4.78 25.30 8.59
N PRO A 145 -4.46 26.23 7.68
CA PRO A 145 -5.35 27.34 7.35
C PRO A 145 -6.71 26.81 6.89
N TYR A 146 -7.75 27.58 7.20
CA TYR A 146 -9.12 27.22 6.84
C TYR A 146 -9.81 28.33 6.06
N VAL A 147 -10.70 27.94 5.17
CA VAL A 147 -11.52 28.86 4.37
C VAL A 147 -12.52 29.56 5.28
N VAL A 148 -12.59 30.88 5.19
CA VAL A 148 -13.55 31.71 5.94
C VAL A 148 -14.75 32.17 5.08
N GLY A 149 -14.60 32.13 3.75
CA GLY A 149 -15.67 32.48 2.82
C GLY A 149 -15.17 32.96 1.48
N GLY A 150 -16.10 33.22 0.56
CA GLY A 150 -15.83 33.77 -0.77
C GLY A 150 -15.98 35.28 -0.87
N THR A 151 -15.72 35.83 -2.04
CA THR A 151 -16.04 37.24 -2.35
C THR A 151 -17.55 37.45 -2.28
N THR A 152 -17.99 38.67 -1.91
CA THR A 152 -19.42 39.06 -1.83
C THR A 152 -20.26 38.20 -0.85
N GLN A 153 -19.64 37.75 0.27
CA GLN A 153 -20.30 36.96 1.33
C GLN A 153 -20.96 35.65 0.83
N ARG A 154 -20.48 35.11 -0.29
CA ARG A 154 -20.96 33.80 -0.76
C ARG A 154 -20.51 32.71 0.22
N ILE A 155 -21.45 31.85 0.59
CA ILE A 155 -21.22 30.73 1.52
C ILE A 155 -20.42 29.62 0.83
N VAL A 156 -20.58 29.47 -0.50
CA VAL A 156 -19.95 28.45 -1.34
C VAL A 156 -19.27 29.10 -2.55
N ALA A 157 -18.18 28.49 -3.03
CA ALA A 157 -17.42 28.96 -4.16
C ALA A 157 -17.01 27.80 -5.06
N GLY A 158 -16.94 28.06 -6.38
CA GLY A 158 -16.54 27.10 -7.40
C GLY A 158 -15.29 27.50 -8.18
N ALA A 159 -14.93 26.72 -9.18
CA ALA A 159 -13.80 27.02 -10.04
C ALA A 159 -13.93 28.42 -10.70
N GLY A 160 -12.86 29.22 -10.67
CA GLY A 160 -12.84 30.59 -11.13
C GLY A 160 -13.16 31.63 -10.06
N ASP A 161 -13.73 31.23 -8.92
CA ASP A 161 -14.01 32.14 -7.81
C ASP A 161 -12.75 32.36 -6.96
N ARG A 162 -12.81 33.44 -6.14
CA ARG A 162 -11.82 33.73 -5.11
C ARG A 162 -12.41 33.47 -3.74
N VAL A 163 -11.63 32.76 -2.90
CA VAL A 163 -11.94 32.52 -1.49
C VAL A 163 -10.85 33.10 -0.60
N TYR A 164 -11.20 33.36 0.64
CA TYR A 164 -10.30 33.80 1.68
C TYR A 164 -10.13 32.71 2.70
N ALA A 165 -8.86 32.44 3.06
CA ALA A 165 -8.54 31.55 4.14
C ALA A 165 -7.80 32.30 5.24
N ARG A 166 -7.87 31.80 6.47
CA ARG A 166 -7.18 32.34 7.64
C ARG A 166 -6.22 31.31 8.21
N GLY A 167 -5.01 31.74 8.55
CA GLY A 167 -3.97 30.93 9.16
C GLY A 167 -2.61 31.10 8.52
N THR A 168 -1.69 30.18 8.79
CA THR A 168 -0.32 30.20 8.26
C THR A 168 -0.14 29.06 7.28
N LEU A 169 0.22 29.36 6.03
CA LEU A 169 0.52 28.33 5.03
C LEU A 169 1.72 27.48 5.50
N VAL A 170 1.61 26.19 5.34
CA VAL A 170 2.72 25.25 5.51
C VAL A 170 3.61 25.35 4.26
N GLY A 171 4.86 25.78 4.46
CA GLY A 171 5.80 26.03 3.36
C GLY A 171 5.44 27.27 2.52
N ASP A 172 6.24 27.50 1.48
CA ASP A 172 6.14 28.70 0.62
C ASP A 172 5.63 28.34 -0.77
N TYR A 173 4.51 27.62 -0.82
CA TYR A 173 3.96 27.08 -2.07
C TYR A 173 2.86 27.97 -2.63
N SER A 174 3.00 28.35 -3.90
CA SER A 174 1.97 29.11 -4.63
C SER A 174 0.73 28.25 -4.93
N ARG A 175 0.90 26.93 -5.04
CA ARG A 175 -0.19 25.97 -5.33
C ARG A 175 -0.63 25.30 -4.06
N GLN A 176 -1.93 25.34 -3.79
CA GLN A 176 -2.57 24.75 -2.64
C GLN A 176 -3.70 23.84 -3.08
N ASN A 177 -3.99 22.84 -2.29
CA ASN A 177 -5.20 22.04 -2.40
C ASN A 177 -6.19 22.44 -1.31
N ILE A 178 -7.46 22.32 -1.61
CA ILE A 178 -8.53 22.51 -0.63
C ILE A 178 -9.05 21.13 -0.24
N TYR A 179 -9.12 20.89 1.07
CA TYR A 179 -9.54 19.62 1.65
C TYR A 179 -10.68 19.81 2.61
N ARG A 180 -11.62 18.88 2.63
CA ARG A 180 -12.72 18.80 3.60
C ARG A 180 -12.47 17.67 4.56
N PRO A 181 -12.48 17.94 5.90
CA PRO A 181 -12.47 16.86 6.89
C PRO A 181 -13.69 15.96 6.71
N ALA A 182 -13.47 14.64 6.72
CA ALA A 182 -14.51 13.64 6.53
C ALA A 182 -14.62 12.73 7.74
N LYS A 183 -13.94 11.60 7.71
CA LYS A 183 -14.02 10.58 8.75
C LYS A 183 -12.83 10.69 9.71
N GLU A 184 -13.11 10.56 10.99
CA GLU A 184 -12.09 10.33 12.00
C GLU A 184 -11.72 8.84 12.01
N TYR A 185 -10.43 8.56 11.99
CA TYR A 185 -9.89 7.22 12.14
C TYR A 185 -9.52 6.96 13.60
N ILE A 186 -10.17 5.97 14.18
CA ILE A 186 -9.93 5.51 15.54
C ILE A 186 -9.56 4.04 15.47
N ASP A 187 -8.51 3.65 16.17
CA ASP A 187 -8.10 2.27 16.26
C ASP A 187 -9.19 1.44 16.98
N PRO A 188 -9.71 0.36 16.37
CA PRO A 188 -10.80 -0.41 16.94
C PRO A 188 -10.38 -1.25 18.17
N VAL A 189 -9.08 -1.46 18.37
CA VAL A 189 -8.54 -2.28 19.48
C VAL A 189 -8.07 -1.39 20.62
N THR A 190 -7.26 -0.37 20.32
CA THR A 190 -6.63 0.50 21.33
C THR A 190 -7.44 1.75 21.63
N SER A 191 -8.42 2.11 20.78
CA SER A 191 -9.15 3.37 20.82
C SER A 191 -8.24 4.61 20.62
N GLU A 192 -7.03 4.42 20.07
CA GLU A 192 -6.14 5.53 19.72
C GLU A 192 -6.72 6.32 18.55
N HIS A 193 -6.61 7.65 18.63
CA HIS A 193 -6.91 8.53 17.52
C HIS A 193 -5.79 8.47 16.49
N LEU A 194 -6.10 8.03 15.26
CA LEU A 194 -5.13 7.78 14.20
C LEU A 194 -5.02 8.94 13.19
N GLY A 195 -6.03 9.82 13.13
CA GLY A 195 -6.09 10.96 12.23
C GLY A 195 -7.44 11.16 11.59
N PHE A 196 -7.50 12.12 10.67
CA PHE A 196 -8.71 12.47 9.92
C PHE A 196 -8.51 12.18 8.44
N GLU A 197 -9.48 11.50 7.83
CA GLU A 197 -9.60 11.44 6.38
C GLU A 197 -10.00 12.81 5.84
N MET A 198 -9.27 13.26 4.83
CA MET A 198 -9.46 14.55 4.19
C MET A 198 -9.76 14.35 2.71
N PHE A 199 -10.93 14.77 2.27
CA PHE A 199 -11.28 14.74 0.85
C PHE A 199 -10.80 15.98 0.12
N LYS A 200 -10.13 15.79 -0.99
CA LYS A 200 -9.73 16.89 -1.87
C LYS A 200 -10.95 17.47 -2.60
N ILE A 201 -11.26 18.72 -2.29
CA ILE A 201 -12.38 19.47 -2.87
C ILE A 201 -11.94 20.22 -4.12
N GLY A 202 -10.71 20.76 -4.13
CA GLY A 202 -10.24 21.51 -5.28
C GLY A 202 -8.77 21.91 -5.22
N ASP A 203 -8.34 22.56 -6.29
CA ASP A 203 -7.01 23.13 -6.48
C ASP A 203 -7.10 24.66 -6.47
N ALA A 204 -6.19 25.32 -5.75
CA ALA A 204 -6.14 26.75 -5.63
C ALA A 204 -4.72 27.29 -5.84
N VAL A 205 -4.64 28.57 -6.19
CA VAL A 205 -3.37 29.31 -6.28
C VAL A 205 -3.43 30.50 -5.33
N VAL A 206 -2.36 30.71 -4.58
CA VAL A 206 -2.23 31.88 -3.69
C VAL A 206 -2.12 33.13 -4.53
N ALA A 207 -3.11 33.99 -4.45
CA ALA A 207 -3.12 35.27 -5.15
C ALA A 207 -2.45 36.38 -4.31
N LYS A 208 -2.73 36.43 -3.00
CA LYS A 208 -2.19 37.44 -2.09
C LYS A 208 -2.21 36.92 -0.65
N LYS A 209 -1.23 37.36 0.14
CA LYS A 209 -1.20 37.16 1.59
C LYS A 209 -1.12 38.50 2.29
N LYS A 210 -1.94 38.73 3.32
CA LYS A 210 -1.91 39.92 4.14
C LYS A 210 -2.14 39.52 5.62
N GLY A 211 -1.06 39.48 6.38
CA GLY A 211 -1.09 38.96 7.75
C GLY A 211 -1.45 37.46 7.75
N ASP A 212 -2.48 37.11 8.49
CA ASP A 212 -3.04 35.75 8.58
C ASP A 212 -4.13 35.46 7.52
N ILE A 213 -4.47 36.46 6.68
CA ILE A 213 -5.45 36.28 5.61
C ILE A 213 -4.77 35.94 4.30
N ILE A 214 -5.25 34.88 3.66
CA ILE A 214 -4.75 34.34 2.40
C ILE A 214 -5.87 34.43 1.36
N SER A 215 -5.62 35.08 0.25
CA SER A 215 -6.54 35.11 -0.90
C SER A 215 -6.15 33.98 -1.85
N LEU A 216 -7.09 33.11 -2.19
CA LEU A 216 -6.91 31.93 -3.02
C LEU A 216 -7.81 32.01 -4.25
N ASP A 217 -7.25 31.85 -5.44
CA ASP A 217 -7.99 31.71 -6.69
C ASP A 217 -8.22 30.22 -6.96
N LEU A 218 -9.45 29.78 -6.97
CA LEU A 218 -9.83 28.38 -7.25
C LEU A 218 -9.62 28.07 -8.73
N ARG A 219 -8.85 27.01 -9.04
CA ARG A 219 -8.54 26.60 -10.42
C ARG A 219 -9.42 25.47 -10.89
N LYS A 220 -9.59 24.46 -10.07
CA LYS A 220 -10.48 23.31 -10.28
C LYS A 220 -11.18 22.99 -8.99
N THR A 221 -12.44 22.65 -9.08
CA THR A 221 -13.20 22.15 -7.93
C THR A 221 -13.97 20.92 -8.36
N ARG A 222 -14.06 19.93 -7.47
CA ARG A 222 -14.90 18.74 -7.64
C ARG A 222 -16.25 18.94 -6.96
N GLU A 223 -16.19 19.64 -5.85
CA GLU A 223 -17.33 20.08 -5.07
C GLU A 223 -17.18 21.56 -4.76
N GLU A 224 -18.24 22.17 -4.27
CA GLU A 224 -18.22 23.55 -3.82
C GLU A 224 -17.36 23.72 -2.58
N VAL A 225 -16.46 24.70 -2.62
CA VAL A 225 -15.61 25.05 -1.48
C VAL A 225 -16.46 25.83 -0.46
N SER A 226 -16.41 25.41 0.79
CA SER A 226 -17.18 25.94 1.90
C SER A 226 -16.29 26.48 3.02
N ALA A 227 -16.86 27.24 3.93
CA ALA A 227 -16.18 27.64 5.15
C ALA A 227 -15.73 26.39 5.95
N LEU A 228 -14.58 26.50 6.62
CA LEU A 228 -13.89 25.46 7.38
C LEU A 228 -13.20 24.37 6.53
N ASP A 229 -13.32 24.38 5.19
CA ASP A 229 -12.45 23.56 4.36
C ASP A 229 -10.98 23.97 4.60
N ARG A 230 -10.06 23.01 4.62
CA ARG A 230 -8.65 23.21 4.96
C ARG A 230 -7.80 23.47 3.72
N VAL A 231 -6.81 24.33 3.89
CA VAL A 231 -5.84 24.66 2.84
C VAL A 231 -4.53 23.95 3.15
N TYR A 232 -4.05 23.13 2.23
CA TYR A 232 -2.83 22.36 2.41
C TYR A 232 -2.00 22.33 1.13
N PRO A 233 -0.66 22.29 1.22
CA PRO A 233 0.19 22.31 0.04
C PRO A 233 -0.16 21.20 -0.95
N SER A 234 -0.13 21.56 -2.25
CA SER A 234 -0.20 20.53 -3.27
C SER A 234 1.11 19.72 -3.26
N PRO A 235 1.05 18.40 -3.13
CA PRO A 235 2.26 17.58 -3.15
C PRO A 235 3.09 17.85 -4.41
N LYS A 236 4.39 18.08 -4.26
CA LYS A 236 5.32 18.22 -5.39
C LYS A 236 5.70 16.89 -6.00
N GLU A 237 5.48 15.81 -5.26
CA GLU A 237 5.91 14.49 -5.66
C GLU A 237 5.01 13.95 -6.76
N SER A 238 5.62 13.65 -7.89
CA SER A 238 5.05 12.69 -8.84
C SER A 238 5.04 11.34 -8.13
N ILE A 239 3.85 10.83 -7.89
CA ILE A 239 3.65 9.51 -7.31
C ILE A 239 4.49 8.54 -8.13
N GLN A 240 5.29 7.73 -7.45
CA GLN A 240 6.00 6.65 -8.11
C GLN A 240 4.96 5.78 -8.81
N SER A 241 4.99 5.81 -10.13
CA SER A 241 4.04 5.04 -10.95
C SER A 241 4.35 3.54 -10.93
N ILE A 242 5.40 3.13 -10.23
CA ILE A 242 5.93 1.79 -10.25
C ILE A 242 6.09 1.33 -8.80
N PHE A 243 5.31 0.33 -8.42
CA PHE A 243 5.42 -0.34 -7.13
C PHE A 243 6.03 -1.72 -7.33
N TYR A 244 7.05 -2.03 -6.52
CA TYR A 244 7.62 -3.37 -6.44
C TYR A 244 7.06 -4.06 -5.20
N PRO A 245 6.22 -5.10 -5.37
CA PRO A 245 5.66 -5.81 -4.24
C PRO A 245 6.75 -6.50 -3.42
N LYS A 246 6.67 -6.35 -2.10
CA LYS A 246 7.48 -7.08 -1.13
C LYS A 246 6.72 -7.28 0.17
N ALA A 247 7.11 -8.28 0.97
CA ALA A 247 6.62 -8.40 2.33
C ALA A 247 7.19 -7.26 3.20
N PRO A 248 6.49 -6.81 4.24
CA PRO A 248 7.08 -6.00 5.31
C PRO A 248 8.24 -6.75 5.99
N ASP A 249 9.19 -5.99 6.54
CA ASP A 249 10.31 -6.58 7.28
C ASP A 249 9.88 -7.02 8.70
N ASP A 250 8.86 -6.36 9.25
CA ASP A 250 8.27 -6.65 10.57
C ASP A 250 6.93 -7.36 10.43
N ASP A 251 6.53 -8.10 11.48
CA ASP A 251 5.21 -8.70 11.54
C ASP A 251 4.14 -7.64 11.77
N ILE A 252 3.20 -7.58 10.84
CA ILE A 252 2.08 -6.63 10.87
C ILE A 252 0.84 -7.34 11.40
N ASP A 253 0.16 -6.71 12.35
CA ASP A 253 -1.18 -7.09 12.85
C ASP A 253 -2.06 -5.83 12.87
N GLY A 254 -2.95 -5.73 11.93
CA GLY A 254 -3.81 -4.57 11.75
C GLY A 254 -5.25 -4.92 11.43
N ARG A 255 -6.04 -3.86 11.22
CA ARG A 255 -7.47 -3.95 10.90
C ARG A 255 -7.84 -2.96 9.79
N ILE A 256 -8.83 -3.33 8.98
CA ILE A 256 -9.42 -2.44 8.00
C ILE A 256 -10.32 -1.42 8.69
N LEU A 257 -9.97 -0.13 8.59
CA LEU A 257 -10.69 0.99 9.19
C LEU A 257 -11.86 1.48 8.34
N SER A 258 -11.66 1.51 7.03
CA SER A 258 -12.67 1.99 6.10
C SER A 258 -12.44 1.44 4.70
N VAL A 259 -13.53 1.38 3.95
CA VAL A 259 -13.51 1.21 2.50
C VAL A 259 -13.73 2.60 1.91
N LEU A 260 -12.83 3.06 1.05
CA LEU A 260 -12.96 4.38 0.42
C LEU A 260 -14.13 4.35 -0.57
N ARG A 261 -14.83 5.48 -0.70
CA ARG A 261 -16.10 5.68 -1.44
C ARG A 261 -17.39 5.31 -0.70
N GLY A 262 -17.33 5.19 0.63
CA GLY A 262 -18.56 5.19 1.47
C GLY A 262 -19.33 3.88 1.53
N VAL A 263 -18.79 2.78 1.01
CA VAL A 263 -19.35 1.43 1.15
C VAL A 263 -18.72 0.70 2.35
N ARG A 264 -19.43 -0.30 2.88
CA ARG A 264 -18.94 -1.11 4.00
C ARG A 264 -18.16 -2.34 3.56
N GLN A 265 -18.29 -2.71 2.30
CA GLN A 265 -17.72 -3.92 1.71
C GLN A 265 -16.88 -3.54 0.50
N ALA A 266 -15.79 -4.25 0.32
CA ALA A 266 -14.84 -4.06 -0.77
C ALA A 266 -14.59 -5.37 -1.49
N GLY A 267 -14.24 -5.25 -2.76
CA GLY A 267 -13.78 -6.35 -3.60
C GLY A 267 -12.44 -6.07 -4.22
N GLN A 268 -12.06 -6.85 -5.21
CA GLN A 268 -10.83 -6.64 -5.95
C GLN A 268 -10.81 -5.25 -6.60
N TYR A 269 -9.67 -4.57 -6.49
CA TYR A 269 -9.38 -3.21 -6.97
C TYR A 269 -10.09 -2.08 -6.22
N ASP A 270 -10.75 -2.39 -5.11
CA ASP A 270 -11.17 -1.35 -4.17
C ASP A 270 -10.02 -0.92 -3.26
N VAL A 271 -10.16 0.31 -2.72
CA VAL A 271 -9.17 0.90 -1.82
C VAL A 271 -9.70 0.90 -0.40
N VAL A 272 -8.83 0.48 0.53
CA VAL A 272 -9.12 0.43 1.96
C VAL A 272 -8.09 1.25 2.75
N ALA A 273 -8.50 1.72 3.92
CA ALA A 273 -7.60 2.27 4.93
C ALA A 273 -7.40 1.24 6.06
N ILE A 274 -6.17 1.11 6.55
CA ILE A 274 -5.81 0.23 7.66
C ILE A 274 -5.17 1.03 8.80
N ASN A 275 -5.25 0.50 10.05
CA ASN A 275 -4.70 1.11 11.26
C ASN A 275 -3.20 0.88 11.46
N GLN A 276 -2.46 0.62 10.40
CA GLN A 276 -1.02 0.42 10.43
C GLN A 276 -0.36 1.39 9.45
N GLY A 277 0.76 1.99 9.83
CA GLY A 277 1.42 3.03 9.06
C GLY A 277 2.94 2.92 9.03
N VAL A 278 3.58 4.05 8.76
CA VAL A 278 5.06 4.15 8.73
C VAL A 278 5.67 3.81 10.08
N ARG A 279 5.00 4.16 11.16
CA ARG A 279 5.44 3.88 12.54
C ARG A 279 5.56 2.37 12.81
N GLU A 280 4.76 1.53 12.13
CA GLU A 280 4.83 0.07 12.16
C GLU A 280 5.69 -0.52 11.01
N GLY A 281 6.49 0.31 10.35
CA GLY A 281 7.39 -0.13 9.28
C GLY A 281 6.75 -0.29 7.91
N LEU A 282 5.48 0.12 7.72
CA LEU A 282 4.85 0.03 6.41
C LEU A 282 5.36 1.09 5.43
N ALA A 283 5.49 0.69 4.18
CA ALA A 283 5.89 1.53 3.07
C ALA A 283 5.12 1.17 1.79
N PRO A 284 5.03 2.10 0.81
CA PRO A 284 4.46 1.79 -0.48
C PRO A 284 5.13 0.59 -1.15
N GLY A 285 4.34 -0.35 -1.66
CA GLY A 285 4.79 -1.63 -2.23
C GLY A 285 4.69 -2.82 -1.26
N HIS A 286 4.52 -2.59 0.05
CA HIS A 286 4.30 -3.70 0.98
C HIS A 286 2.97 -4.39 0.71
N VAL A 287 3.00 -5.73 0.72
CA VAL A 287 1.83 -6.59 0.52
C VAL A 287 1.42 -7.18 1.85
N LEU A 288 0.12 -7.20 2.11
CA LEU A 288 -0.48 -7.79 3.30
C LEU A 288 -1.56 -8.78 2.89
N THR A 289 -1.75 -9.81 3.71
CA THR A 289 -2.85 -10.77 3.59
C THR A 289 -4.05 -10.26 4.38
N ILE A 290 -5.24 -10.38 3.79
CA ILE A 290 -6.51 -10.03 4.42
C ILE A 290 -7.13 -11.31 4.97
N PHE A 291 -7.56 -11.26 6.22
CA PHE A 291 -8.32 -12.32 6.86
C PHE A 291 -9.68 -11.80 7.25
N ARG A 292 -10.73 -12.52 6.83
CA ARG A 292 -12.07 -12.23 7.32
C ARG A 292 -12.12 -12.52 8.81
N ALA A 293 -12.55 -11.53 9.58
CA ALA A 293 -12.69 -11.69 11.03
C ALA A 293 -13.66 -12.84 11.35
N GLY A 294 -13.29 -13.66 12.30
CA GLY A 294 -14.07 -14.83 12.69
C GLY A 294 -15.45 -14.44 13.19
N GLU A 295 -16.48 -15.13 12.70
CA GLU A 295 -17.85 -14.91 13.14
C GLU A 295 -18.06 -15.40 14.57
N VAL A 296 -18.85 -14.63 15.33
CA VAL A 296 -19.24 -15.03 16.68
C VAL A 296 -20.50 -15.89 16.59
N LEU A 297 -20.37 -17.18 16.88
CA LEU A 297 -21.47 -18.12 16.88
C LEU A 297 -21.82 -18.57 18.31
N LYS A 298 -23.09 -18.85 18.51
CA LYS A 298 -23.55 -19.46 19.74
C LYS A 298 -23.51 -20.99 19.61
N ASP A 299 -22.69 -21.66 20.43
CA ASP A 299 -22.65 -23.11 20.47
C ASP A 299 -24.05 -23.68 20.74
N PRO A 300 -24.59 -24.55 19.88
CA PRO A 300 -25.93 -25.05 20.03
C PRO A 300 -26.10 -25.97 21.26
N LEU A 301 -25.00 -26.58 21.77
CA LEU A 301 -24.99 -27.48 22.88
C LEU A 301 -24.70 -26.76 24.21
N THR A 302 -23.55 -26.07 24.30
CA THR A 302 -23.09 -25.38 25.52
C THR A 302 -23.73 -24.03 25.75
N LYS A 303 -24.30 -23.41 24.68
CA LYS A 303 -24.84 -22.04 24.64
C LYS A 303 -23.78 -20.95 24.81
N GLU A 304 -22.52 -21.29 24.83
CA GLU A 304 -21.40 -20.36 24.89
C GLU A 304 -21.24 -19.64 23.57
N MET A 305 -20.73 -18.40 23.61
CA MET A 305 -20.35 -17.64 22.41
C MET A 305 -18.93 -18.06 22.03
N ILE A 306 -18.77 -18.64 20.86
CA ILE A 306 -17.49 -19.04 20.29
C ILE A 306 -17.15 -18.13 19.12
N ILE A 307 -15.88 -17.76 18.99
CA ILE A 307 -15.36 -17.02 17.86
C ILE A 307 -14.70 -18.02 16.92
N LEU A 308 -15.17 -18.07 15.68
CA LEU A 308 -14.56 -18.91 14.66
C LEU A 308 -13.16 -18.37 14.31
N PRO A 309 -12.23 -19.23 13.85
CA PRO A 309 -10.95 -18.74 13.34
C PRO A 309 -11.16 -17.81 12.13
N SER A 310 -10.29 -16.84 11.99
CA SER A 310 -10.24 -15.99 10.79
C SER A 310 -9.78 -16.83 9.58
N GLU A 311 -10.32 -16.49 8.41
CA GLU A 311 -10.00 -17.17 7.15
C GLU A 311 -9.41 -16.18 6.14
N GLU A 312 -8.38 -16.60 5.40
CA GLU A 312 -7.78 -15.77 4.34
C GLU A 312 -8.84 -15.42 3.30
N SER A 313 -9.03 -14.11 3.08
CA SER A 313 -10.01 -13.56 2.14
C SER A 313 -9.37 -12.78 0.99
N GLY A 314 -8.06 -12.50 1.03
CA GLY A 314 -7.42 -11.81 -0.08
C GLY A 314 -6.02 -11.28 0.20
N LEU A 315 -5.51 -10.52 -0.77
CA LEU A 315 -4.23 -9.83 -0.71
C LEU A 315 -4.42 -8.36 -1.05
N MET A 316 -3.74 -7.49 -0.33
CA MET A 316 -3.69 -6.06 -0.62
C MET A 316 -2.25 -5.56 -0.71
N MET A 317 -2.06 -4.41 -1.37
CA MET A 317 -0.77 -3.74 -1.43
C MET A 317 -0.91 -2.29 -0.98
N ILE A 318 -0.01 -1.88 -0.11
CA ILE A 318 0.11 -0.49 0.34
C ILE A 318 0.60 0.37 -0.82
N PHE A 319 -0.12 1.42 -1.17
CA PHE A 319 0.33 2.40 -2.15
C PHE A 319 0.60 3.78 -1.54
N LYS A 320 0.10 4.03 -0.33
CA LYS A 320 0.36 5.27 0.41
C LYS A 320 0.35 4.99 1.90
N ALA A 321 1.44 5.34 2.58
CA ALA A 321 1.59 5.17 4.02
C ALA A 321 1.72 6.55 4.70
N TYR A 322 0.94 6.76 5.74
CA TYR A 322 1.05 7.86 6.69
C TYR A 322 1.61 7.32 8.00
N ASP A 323 1.82 8.18 8.98
CA ASP A 323 2.42 7.76 10.25
C ASP A 323 1.68 6.57 10.90
N LYS A 324 0.36 6.65 11.04
CA LYS A 324 -0.48 5.68 11.75
C LYS A 324 -1.48 4.93 10.88
N VAL A 325 -1.67 5.36 9.64
CA VAL A 325 -2.69 4.85 8.71
C VAL A 325 -2.05 4.62 7.36
N SER A 326 -2.44 3.54 6.67
CA SER A 326 -2.04 3.34 5.28
C SER A 326 -3.26 3.11 4.39
N TYR A 327 -3.12 3.53 3.13
CA TYR A 327 -4.07 3.18 2.07
C TYR A 327 -3.53 2.01 1.26
N ALA A 328 -4.37 1.01 1.07
CA ALA A 328 -4.05 -0.20 0.34
C ALA A 328 -5.05 -0.46 -0.79
N LEU A 329 -4.56 -1.03 -1.88
CA LEU A 329 -5.36 -1.55 -2.98
C LEU A 329 -5.54 -3.05 -2.79
N ILE A 330 -6.77 -3.55 -2.84
CA ILE A 330 -7.07 -4.98 -2.84
C ILE A 330 -6.70 -5.54 -4.21
N LEU A 331 -5.65 -6.35 -4.28
CA LEU A 331 -5.17 -6.96 -5.51
C LEU A 331 -5.83 -8.31 -5.82
N LYS A 332 -6.26 -9.02 -4.78
CA LYS A 332 -6.99 -10.28 -4.88
C LYS A 332 -8.01 -10.35 -3.76
N ALA A 333 -9.23 -10.71 -4.07
CA ALA A 333 -10.27 -11.03 -3.11
C ALA A 333 -10.88 -12.39 -3.47
N THR A 334 -10.90 -13.31 -2.51
CA THR A 334 -11.55 -14.62 -2.63
C THR A 334 -12.92 -14.60 -1.97
N ASP A 335 -13.14 -13.64 -1.08
CA ASP A 335 -14.39 -13.35 -0.41
C ASP A 335 -14.58 -11.83 -0.27
N ILE A 336 -15.73 -11.41 0.23
CA ILE A 336 -16.05 -10.00 0.50
C ILE A 336 -15.17 -9.50 1.64
N VAL A 337 -14.46 -8.41 1.38
CA VAL A 337 -13.64 -7.72 2.39
C VAL A 337 -14.49 -6.66 3.10
N SER A 338 -14.41 -6.61 4.41
CA SER A 338 -15.24 -5.76 5.26
C SER A 338 -14.42 -4.90 6.23
N ILE A 339 -15.04 -3.83 6.72
CA ILE A 339 -14.46 -3.03 7.81
C ILE A 339 -14.34 -3.93 9.05
N GLY A 340 -13.16 -3.92 9.68
CA GLY A 340 -12.85 -4.75 10.85
C GLY A 340 -12.12 -6.05 10.51
N ASP A 341 -12.02 -6.43 9.23
CA ASP A 341 -11.21 -7.58 8.82
C ASP A 341 -9.75 -7.39 9.20
N GLU A 342 -9.08 -8.49 9.49
CA GLU A 342 -7.71 -8.53 9.95
C GLU A 342 -6.74 -8.43 8.77
N VAL A 343 -5.58 -7.82 9.02
CA VAL A 343 -4.51 -7.73 8.01
C VAL A 343 -3.19 -8.12 8.65
N HIS A 344 -2.48 -9.04 7.99
CA HIS A 344 -1.22 -9.59 8.49
C HIS A 344 -0.14 -9.59 7.41
N SER A 345 1.12 -9.71 7.83
CA SER A 345 2.24 -9.97 6.92
C SER A 345 1.99 -11.26 6.13
N PRO A 346 2.31 -11.33 4.82
CA PRO A 346 2.10 -12.52 4.01
C PRO A 346 3.14 -13.60 4.39
N GLU A 347 2.72 -14.87 4.37
CA GLU A 347 3.60 -16.04 4.60
C GLU A 347 4.61 -16.28 3.45
#